data_9d6c71b2a73800dad37acb770028aaf7
#
_entry.id   9d6c71b2a73800dad37acb770028aaf7
#
_cell.length_a   1.000
_cell.length_b   1.000
_cell.length_c   1.000
_cell.angle_alpha   90.00
_cell.angle_beta   90.00
_cell.angle_gamma   90.00
#
_symmetry.space_group_name_H-M   'P 1'
#
loop_
_entity.id
_entity.type
_entity.pdbx_description
1 polymer ?
#
loop_
_entity_poly.entity_id
_entity_poly.type
_entity_poly.pdbx_seq_one_letter_code
_entity_poly.pdbx_strand_id
1 'polypeptide(L)'
;MKAAIEDELVGMERKEEQLEAWKTSKEVDLTSEEISQQLSAHLKPYDDLSEQLVKLQAEHNAIDDAMYYLEKALQRGHPSMTLDVFLIKTRDLADRQFICRAHIRKIEGRLNRASGG
;
A
#
# COMPACT_ATOMS: atom_id res chain seq x y z
N MET A 1 0.60 -30.40 31.13
CA MET A 1 0.43 -30.55 30.33
C MET A 1 0.17 -31.00 29.83
N LYS A 2 0.11 -31.15 30.29
CA LYS A 2 0.04 -31.48 29.37
C LYS A 2 -0.49 -31.17 28.89
N ALA A 3 -0.90 -30.52 29.49
CA ALA A 3 -1.39 -30.39 28.73
C ALA A 3 -1.42 -29.64 28.34
N ALA A 4 -1.00 -28.97 28.78
CA ALA A 4 -0.95 -28.45 28.04
C ALA A 4 -0.66 -28.52 27.37
N ILE A 5 -0.36 -28.79 27.83
CA ILE A 5 -0.08 -29.04 26.85
C ILE A 5 -0.62 -29.51 26.26
N GLU A 6 -1.22 -29.52 26.80
CA GLU A 6 -1.66 -30.01 25.94
C GLU A 6 -2.13 -29.41 25.41
N ASP A 7 -2.31 -28.54 26.07
CA ASP A 7 -2.66 -28.12 25.22
C ASP A 7 -2.26 -27.58 24.70
N GLU A 8 -1.65 -27.27 25.16
CA GLU A 8 -1.00 -27.18 24.37
C GLU A 8 -0.85 -28.00 23.87
N LEU A 9 -1.11 -28.58 24.65
CA LEU A 9 -1.05 -29.45 23.90
C LEU A 9 -1.75 -29.61 23.18
N VAL A 10 -2.63 -29.21 23.65
CA VAL A 10 -3.27 -29.26 22.77
C VAL A 10 -2.88 -28.52 21.89
N GLY A 11 -2.79 -27.55 22.39
CA GLY A 11 -2.14 -26.81 21.53
C GLY A 11 -1.13 -27.61 20.95
N MET A 12 -0.84 -28.31 21.46
CA MET A 12 0.11 -29.02 20.99
C MET A 12 -0.36 -30.03 20.25
N GLU A 13 -1.41 -30.34 20.50
CA GLU A 13 -1.82 -31.28 19.80
C GLU A 13 -2.01 -30.84 18.64
N ARG A 14 -2.29 -29.84 18.67
CA ARG A 14 -2.34 -29.25 17.60
C ARG A 14 -1.13 -29.19 17.09
N LYS A 15 -0.31 -28.93 17.88
CA LYS A 15 0.92 -28.95 17.47
C LYS A 15 1.20 -30.22 17.04
N GLU A 16 0.67 -31.05 17.53
CA GLU A 16 0.88 -32.33 17.20
C GLU A 16 0.50 -32.57 15.91
N GLU A 17 -0.52 -32.10 15.54
CA GLU A 17 -0.83 -32.25 14.29
C GLU A 17 0.10 -31.53 13.52
N GLN A 18 0.55 -30.50 13.98
CA GLN A 18 1.48 -29.78 13.29
C GLN A 18 2.64 -30.61 13.15
N LEU A 19 2.94 -31.34 14.15
CA LEU A 19 4.07 -32.13 14.10
C LEU A 19 3.90 -33.19 13.12
N GLU A 20 2.75 -33.63 12.97
CA GLU A 20 2.56 -34.67 12.08
C GLU A 20 2.79 -34.09 10.80
N ALA A 21 2.42 -32.92 10.57
CA ALA A 21 2.68 -32.26 9.37
C ALA A 21 4.17 -32.18 9.20
N TRP A 22 4.87 -32.08 10.25
CA TRP A 22 6.28 -31.95 10.14
C TRP A 22 6.90 -33.23 9.79
N LYS A 23 6.23 -34.28 9.93
CA LYS A 23 6.77 -35.49 9.65
C LYS A 23 7.01 -35.64 8.27
N THR A 24 6.27 -35.22 7.43
CA THR A 24 6.47 -35.35 6.05
C THR A 24 7.09 -34.06 5.70
N SER A 25 7.83 -33.52 6.62
CA SER A 25 8.29 -32.17 6.45
C SER A 25 9.05 -31.89 5.20
N LYS A 26 9.83 -32.78 4.72
CA LYS A 26 10.59 -32.45 3.56
C LYS A 26 9.71 -32.21 2.38
N GLU A 27 8.74 -32.99 2.14
CA GLU A 27 7.85 -32.77 1.06
C GLU A 27 7.02 -31.55 1.34
N VAL A 28 6.60 -31.39 2.54
CA VAL A 28 5.83 -30.23 2.90
C VAL A 28 6.64 -28.98 2.69
N ASP A 29 7.90 -29.04 3.02
CA ASP A 29 8.76 -27.87 2.85
C ASP A 29 8.90 -27.49 1.38
N LEU A 30 9.06 -28.46 0.52
CA LEU A 30 9.21 -28.17 -0.89
C LEU A 30 7.92 -27.57 -1.40
N THR A 31 6.80 -28.14 -0.99
CA THR A 31 5.51 -27.61 -1.42
C THR A 31 5.35 -26.21 -0.89
N SER A 32 5.83 -25.97 0.32
CA SER A 32 5.71 -24.68 0.93
C SER A 32 6.49 -23.64 0.14
N GLU A 33 7.66 -24.02 -0.31
CA GLU A 33 8.46 -23.12 -1.08
C GLU A 33 7.80 -22.82 -2.41
N GLU A 34 7.21 -23.80 -3.05
CA GLU A 34 6.54 -23.57 -4.29
C GLU A 34 5.36 -22.64 -4.08
N ILE A 35 4.61 -22.86 -3.01
CA ILE A 35 3.47 -22.01 -2.70
C ILE A 35 3.96 -20.60 -2.41
N SER A 36 5.06 -20.49 -1.70
CA SER A 36 5.62 -19.20 -1.37
C SER A 36 6.02 -18.46 -2.63
N GLN A 37 6.64 -19.15 -3.57
CA GLN A 37 7.04 -18.52 -4.79
C GLN A 37 5.83 -18.09 -5.62
N GLN A 38 4.80 -18.91 -5.63
CA GLN A 38 3.59 -18.55 -6.35
C GLN A 38 2.91 -17.36 -5.69
N LEU A 39 2.89 -17.33 -4.37
CA LEU A 39 2.29 -16.23 -3.65
C LEU A 39 3.08 -14.96 -3.91
N SER A 40 4.40 -15.07 -3.94
CA SER A 40 5.23 -13.93 -4.20
C SER A 40 4.95 -13.38 -5.59
N ALA A 41 4.81 -14.26 -6.57
CA ALA A 41 4.53 -13.84 -7.92
C ALA A 41 3.18 -13.15 -8.03
N HIS A 42 2.20 -13.61 -7.24
CA HIS A 42 0.88 -12.99 -7.26
C HIS A 42 0.84 -11.70 -6.43
N LEU A 43 1.57 -11.67 -5.33
CA LEU A 43 1.57 -10.51 -4.47
C LEU A 43 2.42 -9.36 -4.98
N LYS A 44 3.39 -9.66 -5.83
CA LYS A 44 4.26 -8.60 -6.30
C LYS A 44 3.51 -7.49 -7.04
N PRO A 45 2.60 -7.81 -7.97
CA PRO A 45 1.83 -6.75 -8.60
C PRO A 45 0.97 -5.99 -7.60
N TYR A 46 0.46 -6.69 -6.59
CA TYR A 46 -0.38 -6.06 -5.58
C TYR A 46 0.49 -5.11 -4.74
N ASP A 47 1.69 -5.53 -4.37
CA ASP A 47 2.60 -4.69 -3.60
C ASP A 47 3.05 -3.50 -4.44
N ASP A 48 3.28 -3.70 -5.73
CA ASP A 48 3.70 -2.62 -6.60
C ASP A 48 2.58 -1.59 -6.70
N LEU A 49 1.33 -2.04 -6.81
CA LEU A 49 0.19 -1.12 -6.87
C LEU A 49 0.05 -0.37 -5.55
N SER A 50 0.24 -1.05 -4.44
CA SER A 50 0.16 -0.41 -3.13
C SER A 50 1.24 0.63 -2.98
N GLU A 51 2.45 0.34 -3.45
CA GLU A 51 3.54 1.28 -3.36
C GLU A 51 3.26 2.49 -4.25
N GLN A 52 2.72 2.27 -5.45
CA GLN A 52 2.36 3.37 -6.32
C GLN A 52 1.29 4.22 -5.68
N LEU A 53 0.33 3.60 -5.00
CA LEU A 53 -0.75 4.33 -4.35
C LEU A 53 -0.19 5.24 -3.26
N VAL A 54 0.73 4.73 -2.46
CA VAL A 54 1.33 5.52 -1.40
C VAL A 54 2.08 6.71 -2.00
N LYS A 55 2.82 6.50 -3.10
CA LYS A 55 3.57 7.57 -3.72
C LYS A 55 2.63 8.61 -4.30
N LEU A 56 1.53 8.17 -4.91
CA LEU A 56 0.57 9.10 -5.48
C LEU A 56 -0.15 9.89 -4.40
N GLN A 57 -0.46 9.26 -3.28
CA GLN A 57 -1.09 9.97 -2.18
C GLN A 57 -0.15 10.99 -1.57
N ALA A 58 1.13 10.65 -1.48
CA ALA A 58 2.13 11.58 -1.00
C ALA A 58 2.25 12.77 -1.94
N GLU A 59 2.20 12.51 -3.25
CA GLU A 59 2.28 13.57 -4.24
C GLU A 59 1.04 14.45 -4.16
N HIS A 60 -0.13 13.86 -3.99
CA HIS A 60 -1.38 14.60 -3.87
C HIS A 60 -1.31 15.52 -2.64
N ASN A 61 -0.82 15.01 -1.53
CA ASN A 61 -0.68 15.82 -0.33
C ASN A 61 0.33 16.93 -0.50
N ALA A 62 1.43 16.65 -1.20
CA ALA A 62 2.45 17.66 -1.44
C ALA A 62 1.88 18.79 -2.31
N ILE A 63 1.00 18.46 -3.26
CA ILE A 63 0.38 19.46 -4.11
C ILE A 63 -0.57 20.33 -3.25
N ASP A 64 -1.32 19.72 -2.32
CA ASP A 64 -2.21 20.47 -1.45
C ASP A 64 -1.38 21.44 -0.62
N ASP A 65 -0.24 20.98 -0.09
CA ASP A 65 0.62 21.84 0.72
C ASP A 65 1.17 22.96 -0.13
N ALA A 66 1.57 22.68 -1.36
CA ALA A 66 2.10 23.71 -2.25
C ALA A 66 1.04 24.77 -2.53
N MET A 67 -0.21 24.34 -2.75
CA MET A 67 -1.29 25.29 -3.01
C MET A 67 -1.52 26.17 -1.79
N TYR A 68 -1.45 25.57 -0.61
CA TYR A 68 -1.64 26.29 0.63
C TYR A 68 -0.55 27.37 0.77
N TYR A 69 0.71 27.02 0.50
CA TYR A 69 1.79 27.97 0.63
C TYR A 69 1.72 29.07 -0.44
N LEU A 70 1.25 28.74 -1.64
CA LEU A 70 1.07 29.77 -2.66
C LEU A 70 0.01 30.78 -2.21
N GLU A 71 -1.07 30.26 -1.63
CA GLU A 71 -2.14 31.13 -1.17
C GLU A 71 -1.64 32.01 -0.03
N LYS A 72 -0.85 31.44 0.87
CA LYS A 72 -0.29 32.23 1.97
C LYS A 72 0.66 33.30 1.45
N ALA A 73 1.49 32.97 0.46
CA ALA A 73 2.41 33.93 -0.10
C ALA A 73 1.65 35.07 -0.76
N LEU A 74 0.55 34.78 -1.46
CA LEU A 74 -0.22 35.81 -2.09
C LEU A 74 -0.88 36.70 -1.02
N GLN A 75 -1.42 36.09 0.04
CA GLN A 75 -2.06 36.86 1.09
C GLN A 75 -1.07 37.75 1.83
N ARG A 76 0.16 37.30 1.96
CA ARG A 76 1.18 38.08 2.65
C ARG A 76 1.78 39.15 1.77
N GLY A 77 1.42 39.16 0.49
CA GLY A 77 1.96 40.15 -0.42
C GLY A 77 3.42 39.93 -0.75
N HIS A 78 3.83 38.68 -0.84
CA HIS A 78 5.23 38.40 -1.16
C HIS A 78 5.57 38.99 -2.53
N PRO A 79 6.70 39.68 -2.65
CA PRO A 79 7.03 40.40 -3.88
C PRO A 79 7.07 39.52 -5.12
N SER A 80 7.48 38.28 -4.99
CA SER A 80 7.56 37.41 -6.17
C SER A 80 6.25 36.69 -6.44
N MET A 81 5.20 36.89 -5.61
CA MET A 81 3.94 36.23 -5.81
C MET A 81 2.91 37.25 -6.22
N THR A 82 2.77 37.44 -7.53
CA THR A 82 1.73 38.32 -8.04
C THR A 82 0.52 37.47 -8.34
N LEU A 83 -0.61 38.10 -8.57
CA LEU A 83 -1.85 37.39 -8.85
C LEU A 83 -1.68 36.53 -10.11
N ASP A 84 -1.00 37.05 -11.13
CA ASP A 84 -0.80 36.32 -12.36
C ASP A 84 0.03 35.05 -12.10
N VAL A 85 1.11 35.18 -11.35
CA VAL A 85 1.96 34.05 -11.04
C VAL A 85 1.17 33.04 -10.21
N PHE A 86 0.38 33.54 -9.27
CA PHE A 86 -0.43 32.65 -8.42
C PHE A 86 -1.41 31.86 -9.28
N LEU A 87 -2.09 32.50 -10.22
CA LEU A 87 -3.07 31.82 -11.05
C LEU A 87 -2.42 30.78 -11.93
N ILE A 88 -1.26 31.09 -12.52
CA ILE A 88 -0.57 30.16 -13.37
C ILE A 88 -0.11 28.94 -12.59
N LYS A 89 0.51 29.17 -11.43
CA LYS A 89 1.01 28.07 -10.63
C LYS A 89 -0.11 27.22 -10.03
N THR A 90 -1.19 27.87 -9.63
CA THR A 90 -2.31 27.14 -9.06
C THR A 90 -2.97 26.27 -10.12
N ARG A 91 -3.07 26.76 -11.35
CA ARG A 91 -3.67 25.98 -12.42
C ARG A 91 -2.79 24.77 -12.71
N ASP A 92 -1.49 24.97 -12.78
CA ASP A 92 -0.57 23.86 -13.05
C ASP A 92 -0.68 22.80 -11.96
N LEU A 93 -0.72 23.24 -10.71
CA LEU A 93 -0.84 22.31 -9.59
C LEU A 93 -2.19 21.59 -9.59
N ALA A 94 -3.26 22.30 -9.96
CA ALA A 94 -4.58 21.70 -10.02
C ALA A 94 -4.63 20.63 -11.11
N ASP A 95 -3.97 20.86 -12.23
CA ASP A 95 -3.94 19.88 -13.31
C ASP A 95 -3.18 18.64 -12.84
N ARG A 96 -2.07 18.82 -12.17
CA ARG A 96 -1.30 17.70 -11.66
C ARG A 96 -2.11 16.93 -10.62
N GLN A 97 -2.84 17.65 -9.77
CA GLN A 97 -3.63 17.02 -8.74
C GLN A 97 -4.76 16.20 -9.35
N PHE A 98 -5.35 16.71 -10.40
CA PHE A 98 -6.43 16.00 -11.09
C PHE A 98 -5.90 14.68 -11.66
N ILE A 99 -4.75 14.73 -12.33
CA ILE A 99 -4.14 13.53 -12.90
C ILE A 99 -3.77 12.56 -11.78
N CYS A 100 -3.23 13.07 -10.69
CA CYS A 100 -2.85 12.26 -9.56
C CYS A 100 -4.07 11.53 -8.99
N ARG A 101 -5.19 12.24 -8.82
CA ARG A 101 -6.40 11.63 -8.31
C ARG A 101 -6.93 10.57 -9.25
N ALA A 102 -6.85 10.81 -10.55
CA ALA A 102 -7.31 9.83 -11.53
C ALA A 102 -6.49 8.55 -11.41
N HIS A 103 -5.18 8.67 -11.22
CA HIS A 103 -4.34 7.50 -11.06
C HIS A 103 -4.64 6.79 -9.75
N ILE A 104 -4.87 7.53 -8.67
CA ILE A 104 -5.22 6.95 -7.39
C ILE A 104 -6.49 6.13 -7.51
N ARG A 105 -7.52 6.68 -8.13
CA ARG A 105 -8.77 5.97 -8.28
C ARG A 105 -8.62 4.71 -9.12
N LYS A 106 -7.79 4.77 -10.15
CA LYS A 106 -7.56 3.64 -10.99
C LYS A 106 -6.87 2.52 -10.22
N ILE A 107 -5.88 2.87 -9.43
CA ILE A 107 -5.15 1.89 -8.65
C ILE A 107 -6.04 1.32 -7.54
N GLU A 108 -6.82 2.17 -6.88
CA GLU A 108 -7.73 1.71 -5.86
C GLU A 108 -8.74 0.73 -6.45
N GLY A 109 -9.21 1.01 -7.66
CA GLY A 109 -10.12 0.12 -8.34
C GLY A 109 -9.49 -1.25 -8.60
N ARG A 110 -8.21 -1.26 -8.98
CA ARG A 110 -7.52 -2.51 -9.22
C ARG A 110 -7.31 -3.28 -7.94
N LEU A 111 -6.93 -2.58 -6.87
CA LEU A 111 -6.71 -3.23 -5.59
C LEU A 111 -8.02 -3.78 -5.04
N ASN A 112 -9.11 -3.06 -5.20
CA ASN A 112 -10.37 -3.54 -4.72
C ASN A 112 -10.80 -4.78 -5.48
N ARG A 113 -10.57 -4.81 -6.79
CA ARG A 113 -10.93 -5.98 -7.57
C ARG A 113 -10.06 -7.17 -7.17
N ALA A 114 -8.79 -6.93 -6.89
CA ALA A 114 -7.89 -8.00 -6.50
C ALA A 114 -8.28 -8.56 -5.14
N SER A 115 -8.72 -7.70 -4.21
CA SER A 115 -9.05 -8.19 -2.90
C SER A 115 -10.52 -8.60 -2.78
N GLY A 116 -11.36 -8.03 -3.60
CA GLY A 116 -12.77 -8.34 -3.54
C GLY A 116 -13.14 -9.56 -4.32
N GLY A 117 -12.25 -10.06 -5.09
CA GLY A 117 -12.44 -11.26 -5.86
C GLY A 117 -13.45 -11.18 -6.91
#